data_ff4298e1de479f4e40a456c28fa13b2c
#
_entry.id   ff4298e1de479f4e40a456c28fa13b2c
#
_cell.length_a   1.000
_cell.length_b   1.000
_cell.length_c   1.000
_cell.angle_alpha   90.00
_cell.angle_beta   90.00
_cell.angle_gamma   90.00
#
_symmetry.space_group_name_H-M   'P 1'
#
loop_
_entity.id
_entity.type
_entity.pdbx_description
1 polymer ?
#
loop_
_entity_poly.entity_id
_entity_poly.type
_entity_poly.pdbx_seq_one_letter_code
_entity_poly.pdbx_strand_id
1 'polypeptide(L)'
;ALTQAAQMPMRRLAEKIDRNVVLCIMEHGAVMNVACSERGDSNMYMVKIGHEIPFYSTSAGRVFMAYMNRSEALDILDREKRTKMTPNTKTDLKELNEELDRIHNQGYAVIDEELQMGILGAACPVFDRNGELAAAIAFTSMKDGDTEKMFQRICQLKECAKEISEAIR
;
A
#
# COMPACT_ATOMS: atom_id res chain seq x y z
N ALA A 1 18.14 3.82 -7.56
CA ALA A 1 17.48 3.61 -8.84
C ALA A 1 15.96 3.53 -8.73
N LEU A 2 15.44 2.78 -7.76
CA LEU A 2 14.00 2.64 -7.55
C LEU A 2 13.32 3.99 -7.28
N THR A 3 13.81 4.73 -6.30
CA THR A 3 13.21 6.02 -5.90
C THR A 3 13.22 7.02 -7.07
N GLN A 4 14.30 7.05 -7.81
CA GLN A 4 14.44 7.91 -8.99
C GLN A 4 13.47 7.49 -10.09
N ALA A 5 13.36 6.19 -10.36
CA ALA A 5 12.44 5.67 -11.37
C ALA A 5 10.97 5.92 -11.01
N ALA A 6 10.65 5.94 -9.73
CA ALA A 6 9.28 6.15 -9.23
C ALA A 6 8.86 7.62 -9.23
N GLN A 7 9.79 8.55 -9.22
CA GLN A 7 9.52 9.98 -9.00
C GLN A 7 8.48 10.58 -9.96
N MET A 8 8.69 10.44 -11.26
CA MET A 8 7.77 11.01 -12.24
C MET A 8 6.43 10.28 -12.33
N PRO A 9 6.40 8.93 -12.34
CA PRO A 9 5.13 8.21 -12.31
C PRO A 9 4.28 8.55 -11.09
N MET A 10 4.87 8.63 -9.91
CA MET A 10 4.18 9.00 -8.68
C MET A 10 3.60 10.41 -8.75
N ARG A 11 4.37 11.34 -9.28
CA ARG A 11 3.93 12.73 -9.42
C ARG A 11 2.72 12.84 -10.35
N ARG A 12 2.77 12.15 -11.50
CA ARG A 12 1.65 12.14 -12.43
C ARG A 12 0.40 11.52 -11.82
N LEU A 13 0.57 10.43 -11.07
CA LEU A 13 -0.55 9.79 -10.37
C LEU A 13 -1.13 10.73 -9.31
N ALA A 14 -0.29 11.33 -8.48
CA ALA A 14 -0.74 12.25 -7.44
C ALA A 14 -1.56 13.42 -8.02
N GLU A 15 -1.14 13.94 -9.16
CA GLU A 15 -1.88 15.00 -9.87
C GLU A 15 -3.23 14.48 -10.39
N LYS A 16 -3.26 13.28 -10.96
CA LYS A 16 -4.49 12.67 -11.50
C LYS A 16 -5.54 12.41 -10.45
N ILE A 17 -5.14 11.82 -9.33
CA ILE A 17 -6.09 11.42 -8.28
C ILE A 17 -6.27 12.49 -7.20
N ASP A 18 -5.46 13.54 -7.25
CA ASP A 18 -5.43 14.65 -6.28
C ASP A 18 -5.26 14.14 -4.85
N ARG A 19 -4.30 13.24 -4.66
CA ARG A 19 -3.95 12.64 -3.37
C ARG A 19 -2.44 12.44 -3.30
N ASN A 20 -1.92 12.42 -2.08
CA ASN A 20 -0.52 12.05 -1.86
C ASN A 20 -0.30 10.59 -2.26
N VAL A 21 0.80 10.33 -2.97
CA VAL A 21 1.20 8.99 -3.38
C VAL A 21 2.52 8.66 -2.69
N VAL A 22 2.58 7.49 -2.09
CA VAL A 22 3.70 7.07 -1.23
C VAL A 22 4.36 5.83 -1.82
N LEU A 23 5.69 5.79 -1.76
CA LEU A 23 6.47 4.61 -2.09
C LEU A 23 6.98 3.99 -0.79
N CYS A 24 6.73 2.70 -0.63
CA CYS A 24 7.16 1.94 0.53
C CYS A 24 8.10 0.82 0.11
N ILE A 25 9.13 0.57 0.92
CA ILE A 25 10.02 -0.57 0.75
C ILE A 25 10.07 -1.38 2.04
N MET A 26 10.56 -2.59 1.94
CA MET A 26 10.84 -3.43 3.10
C MET A 26 12.35 -3.47 3.30
N GLU A 27 12.80 -3.10 4.49
CA GLU A 27 14.21 -3.06 4.84
C GLU A 27 14.39 -3.54 6.27
N HIS A 28 15.30 -4.48 6.46
CA HIS A 28 15.58 -5.06 7.79
C HIS A 28 14.32 -5.59 8.48
N GLY A 29 13.43 -6.22 7.73
CA GLY A 29 12.20 -6.82 8.27
C GLY A 29 11.08 -5.84 8.57
N ALA A 30 11.20 -4.58 8.16
CA ALA A 30 10.19 -3.54 8.39
C ALA A 30 9.78 -2.86 7.09
N VAL A 31 8.52 -2.45 7.01
CA VAL A 31 8.02 -1.65 5.88
C VAL A 31 8.15 -0.17 6.24
N MET A 32 8.71 0.59 5.32
CA MET A 32 9.02 2.01 5.52
C MET A 32 8.57 2.86 4.35
N ASN A 33 8.09 4.06 4.64
CA ASN A 33 7.85 5.08 3.62
C ASN A 33 9.20 5.69 3.22
N VAL A 34 9.55 5.64 1.93
CA VAL A 34 10.84 6.17 1.44
C VAL A 34 10.69 7.34 0.49
N ALA A 35 9.52 7.55 -0.09
CA ALA A 35 9.26 8.69 -0.95
C ALA A 35 7.77 9.04 -0.93
N CYS A 36 7.47 10.30 -1.17
CA CYS A 36 6.10 10.78 -1.25
C CYS A 36 5.98 11.86 -2.31
N SER A 37 4.95 11.77 -3.15
CA SER A 37 4.57 12.84 -4.04
C SER A 37 3.37 13.52 -3.42
N GLU A 38 3.55 14.74 -2.93
CA GLU A 38 2.54 15.47 -2.17
C GLU A 38 1.61 16.25 -3.08
N ARG A 39 0.36 16.41 -2.65
CA ARG A 39 -0.64 17.26 -3.28
C ARG A 39 -1.20 18.25 -2.27
N GLY A 40 -0.72 19.47 -2.33
CA GLY A 40 -1.23 20.66 -1.67
C GLY A 40 -1.96 20.44 -0.34
N ASP A 41 -3.24 20.75 -0.34
CA ASP A 41 -4.09 20.71 0.86
C ASP A 41 -4.64 19.32 1.22
N SER A 42 -4.22 18.26 0.55
CA SER A 42 -4.65 16.92 0.91
C SER A 42 -3.92 16.42 2.15
N ASN A 43 -4.00 17.20 3.22
CA ASN A 43 -3.31 16.99 4.50
C ASN A 43 -3.97 15.95 5.39
N MET A 44 -4.84 15.14 4.85
CA MET A 44 -5.55 14.13 5.65
C MET A 44 -4.61 13.11 6.28
N TYR A 45 -3.43 12.97 5.71
CA TYR A 45 -2.48 11.98 6.17
C TYR A 45 -1.07 12.51 6.01
N MET A 46 -0.43 12.87 7.12
CA MET A 46 0.97 13.27 7.11
C MET A 46 1.85 12.04 6.94
N VAL A 47 2.45 11.90 5.77
CA VAL A 47 3.41 10.85 5.49
C VAL A 47 4.76 11.26 6.07
N LYS A 48 5.30 10.44 6.95
CA LYS A 48 6.63 10.64 7.51
C LYS A 48 7.62 9.71 6.83
N ILE A 49 8.51 10.29 6.04
CA ILE A 49 9.55 9.53 5.33
C ILE A 49 10.53 8.94 6.34
N GLY A 50 10.91 7.70 6.13
CA GLY A 50 11.82 6.96 7.01
C GLY A 50 11.15 6.30 8.20
N HIS A 51 9.84 6.46 8.36
CA HIS A 51 9.11 5.84 9.46
C HIS A 51 8.61 4.45 9.06
N GLU A 52 8.70 3.53 10.00
CA GLU A 52 8.17 2.19 9.91
C GLU A 52 6.65 2.22 10.02
N ILE A 53 5.97 1.40 9.22
CA ILE A 53 4.52 1.26 9.26
C ILE A 53 4.14 -0.19 9.60
N PRO A 54 2.97 -0.41 10.24
CA PRO A 54 2.52 -1.77 10.55
C PRO A 54 2.25 -2.61 9.31
N PHE A 55 2.42 -3.92 9.44
CA PHE A 55 2.06 -4.86 8.37
C PHE A 55 0.55 -5.14 8.33
N TYR A 56 -0.06 -5.41 9.48
CA TYR A 56 -1.44 -5.89 9.53
C TYR A 56 -2.48 -4.85 9.10
N SER A 57 -2.20 -3.58 9.33
CA SER A 57 -3.21 -2.50 9.23
C SER A 57 -2.95 -1.49 8.13
N THR A 58 -1.92 -1.67 7.32
CA THR A 58 -1.64 -0.77 6.19
C THR A 58 -1.78 -1.50 4.86
N SER A 59 -2.20 -0.78 3.83
CA SER A 59 -2.32 -1.35 2.50
C SER A 59 -0.97 -1.82 1.96
N ALA A 60 0.07 -1.00 2.12
CA ALA A 60 1.43 -1.36 1.70
C ALA A 60 1.96 -2.57 2.48
N GLY A 61 1.78 -2.59 3.80
CA GLY A 61 2.20 -3.72 4.63
C GLY A 61 1.56 -5.03 4.20
N ARG A 62 0.28 -5.00 3.89
CA ARG A 62 -0.44 -6.19 3.39
C ARG A 62 0.04 -6.62 2.01
N VAL A 63 0.40 -5.70 1.13
CA VAL A 63 1.00 -6.03 -0.16
C VAL A 63 2.30 -6.81 0.05
N PHE A 64 3.18 -6.35 0.93
CA PHE A 64 4.43 -7.06 1.22
C PHE A 64 4.17 -8.47 1.74
N MET A 65 3.24 -8.62 2.67
CA MET A 65 2.91 -9.94 3.21
C MET A 65 2.28 -10.88 2.15
N ALA A 66 1.47 -10.33 1.25
CA ALA A 66 0.79 -11.13 0.22
C ALA A 66 1.76 -11.73 -0.80
N TYR A 67 2.91 -11.11 -1.00
CA TYR A 67 3.90 -11.54 -2.00
C TYR A 67 5.16 -12.14 -1.40
N MET A 68 5.26 -12.24 -0.07
CA MET A 68 6.37 -12.96 0.57
C MET A 68 5.95 -14.42 0.85
N ASN A 69 6.89 -15.22 1.34
CA ASN A 69 6.58 -16.58 1.79
C ASN A 69 5.48 -16.53 2.86
N ARG A 70 4.42 -17.33 2.71
CA ARG A 70 3.25 -17.28 3.60
C ARG A 70 3.62 -17.58 5.06
N SER A 71 4.51 -18.53 5.30
CA SER A 71 4.98 -18.87 6.64
C SER A 71 5.64 -17.66 7.32
N GLU A 72 6.46 -16.93 6.57
CA GLU A 72 7.09 -15.68 7.01
C GLU A 72 6.06 -14.61 7.35
N ALA A 73 5.08 -14.42 6.47
CA ALA A 73 4.00 -13.45 6.68
C ALA A 73 3.20 -13.77 7.95
N LEU A 74 2.87 -15.04 8.17
CA LEU A 74 2.14 -15.47 9.35
C LEU A 74 2.95 -15.27 10.63
N ASP A 75 4.26 -15.49 10.58
CA ASP A 75 5.15 -15.24 11.71
C ASP A 75 5.19 -13.74 12.07
N ILE A 76 5.22 -12.87 11.07
CA ILE A 76 5.17 -11.41 11.27
C ILE A 76 3.85 -11.04 11.96
N LEU A 77 2.74 -11.52 11.45
CA LEU A 77 1.41 -11.24 12.01
C LEU A 77 1.28 -11.75 13.45
N ASP A 78 1.84 -12.92 13.74
CA ASP A 78 1.78 -13.53 15.06
C ASP A 78 2.55 -12.70 16.10
N ARG A 79 3.66 -12.08 15.71
CA ARG A 79 4.49 -11.26 16.58
C ARG A 79 4.00 -9.82 16.71
N GLU A 80 3.29 -9.33 15.70
CA GLU A 80 2.84 -7.94 15.65
C GLU A 80 1.65 -7.72 16.60
N LYS A 81 1.67 -6.60 17.31
CA LYS A 81 0.53 -6.21 18.13
C LYS A 81 -0.57 -5.70 17.22
N ARG A 82 -1.64 -6.46 17.08
CA ARG A 82 -2.76 -6.13 16.20
C ARG A 82 -3.86 -5.41 16.97
N THR A 83 -3.69 -4.09 17.10
CA THR A 83 -4.64 -3.23 17.79
C THR A 83 -5.87 -2.99 16.91
N LYS A 84 -7.06 -3.09 17.48
CA LYS A 84 -8.29 -2.77 16.79
C LYS A 84 -8.54 -1.26 16.89
N MET A 85 -8.29 -0.53 15.82
CA MET A 85 -8.39 0.93 15.76
C MET A 85 -9.78 1.43 15.41
N THR A 86 -10.55 0.62 14.68
CA THR A 86 -11.95 0.87 14.34
C THR A 86 -12.71 -0.44 14.50
N PRO A 87 -14.07 -0.41 14.48
CA PRO A 87 -14.84 -1.66 14.47
C PRO A 87 -14.52 -2.56 13.29
N ASN A 88 -13.95 -2.01 12.22
CA ASN A 88 -13.66 -2.74 10.97
C ASN A 88 -12.23 -3.28 10.89
N THR A 89 -11.34 -2.90 11.81
CA THR A 89 -9.94 -3.35 11.77
C THR A 89 -9.84 -4.88 11.83
N LYS A 90 -9.24 -5.48 10.81
CA LYS A 90 -8.96 -6.91 10.80
C LYS A 90 -7.79 -7.20 11.74
N THR A 91 -8.03 -8.00 12.76
CA THR A 91 -7.00 -8.40 13.73
C THR A 91 -6.86 -9.91 13.84
N ASP A 92 -7.83 -10.67 13.37
CA ASP A 92 -7.85 -12.12 13.43
C ASP A 92 -6.89 -12.72 12.39
N LEU A 93 -6.04 -13.66 12.81
CA LEU A 93 -5.05 -14.29 11.94
C LEU A 93 -5.67 -15.01 10.74
N LYS A 94 -6.78 -15.70 10.95
CA LYS A 94 -7.46 -16.44 9.87
C LYS A 94 -8.00 -15.46 8.82
N GLU A 95 -8.64 -14.39 9.27
CA GLU A 95 -9.19 -13.35 8.40
C GLU A 95 -8.08 -12.65 7.60
N LEU A 96 -6.97 -12.33 8.26
CA LEU A 96 -5.82 -11.70 7.61
C LEU A 96 -5.18 -12.64 6.60
N ASN A 97 -5.07 -13.94 6.92
CA ASN A 97 -4.54 -14.94 6.00
C ASN A 97 -5.38 -15.02 4.73
N GLU A 98 -6.69 -15.01 4.84
CA GLU A 98 -7.61 -15.00 3.70
C GLU A 98 -7.47 -13.71 2.89
N GLU A 99 -7.26 -12.58 3.56
CA GLU A 99 -7.03 -11.29 2.92
C GLU A 99 -5.76 -11.31 2.06
N LEU A 100 -4.70 -11.95 2.54
CA LEU A 100 -3.45 -12.06 1.78
C LEU A 100 -3.65 -12.84 0.48
N ASP A 101 -4.48 -13.88 0.48
CA ASP A 101 -4.82 -14.61 -0.74
C ASP A 101 -5.57 -13.73 -1.73
N ARG A 102 -6.54 -12.95 -1.26
CA ARG A 102 -7.27 -12.01 -2.10
C ARG A 102 -6.35 -10.99 -2.74
N ILE A 103 -5.45 -10.39 -1.96
CA ILE A 103 -4.49 -9.39 -2.45
C ILE A 103 -3.59 -10.00 -3.52
N HIS A 104 -3.03 -11.18 -3.25
CA HIS A 104 -2.17 -11.87 -4.20
C HIS A 104 -2.89 -12.11 -5.52
N ASN A 105 -4.14 -12.54 -5.47
CA ASN A 105 -4.92 -12.88 -6.66
C ASN A 105 -5.39 -11.66 -7.44
N GLN A 106 -5.79 -10.58 -6.76
CA GLN A 106 -6.30 -9.39 -7.44
C GLN A 106 -5.22 -8.35 -7.80
N GLY A 107 -4.06 -8.42 -7.16
CA GLY A 107 -2.93 -7.54 -7.47
C GLY A 107 -2.95 -6.18 -6.79
N TYR A 108 -3.76 -6.01 -5.75
CA TYR A 108 -3.80 -4.78 -4.95
C TYR A 108 -4.42 -5.04 -3.58
N ALA A 109 -4.12 -4.17 -2.64
CA ALA A 109 -4.71 -4.18 -1.29
C ALA A 109 -5.59 -2.96 -1.09
N VAL A 110 -6.71 -3.12 -0.37
CA VAL A 110 -7.57 -2.01 0.06
C VAL A 110 -7.77 -2.12 1.56
N ILE A 111 -7.59 -1.00 2.25
CA ILE A 111 -7.90 -0.84 3.66
C ILE A 111 -9.14 0.05 3.74
N ASP A 112 -10.28 -0.55 4.10
CA ASP A 112 -11.57 0.16 4.13
C ASP A 112 -11.99 0.43 5.56
N GLU A 113 -11.80 1.67 6.00
CA GLU A 113 -12.16 2.12 7.34
C GLU A 113 -11.58 1.27 8.48
N GLU A 114 -10.42 0.68 8.24
CA GLU A 114 -9.75 -0.15 9.24
C GLU A 114 -8.75 0.63 10.09
N LEU A 115 -8.19 1.71 9.53
CA LEU A 115 -7.27 2.57 10.23
C LEU A 115 -8.00 3.72 10.92
N GLN A 116 -8.94 4.31 10.21
CA GLN A 116 -9.78 5.41 10.68
C GLN A 116 -11.10 5.37 9.90
N MET A 117 -12.21 5.60 10.60
CA MET A 117 -13.52 5.67 9.94
C MET A 117 -13.53 6.82 8.92
N GLY A 118 -14.12 6.55 7.75
CA GLY A 118 -14.17 7.51 6.66
C GLY A 118 -12.93 7.53 5.76
N ILE A 119 -11.93 6.69 6.01
CA ILE A 119 -10.67 6.67 5.27
C ILE A 119 -10.48 5.33 4.54
N LEU A 120 -10.14 5.43 3.25
CA LEU A 120 -9.75 4.29 2.42
C LEU A 120 -8.26 4.38 2.11
N GLY A 121 -7.59 3.24 2.07
CA GLY A 121 -6.21 3.13 1.59
C GLY A 121 -6.12 2.08 0.51
N ALA A 122 -5.23 2.27 -0.45
CA ALA A 122 -4.95 1.28 -1.49
C ALA A 122 -3.46 1.22 -1.78
N ALA A 123 -2.98 0.02 -2.13
CA ALA A 123 -1.58 -0.19 -2.49
C ALA A 123 -1.47 -1.24 -3.59
N CYS A 124 -0.46 -1.09 -4.43
CA CYS A 124 -0.11 -2.02 -5.49
C CYS A 124 1.36 -2.41 -5.40
N PRO A 125 1.70 -3.64 -5.77
CA PRO A 125 3.09 -4.09 -5.78
C PRO A 125 3.86 -3.55 -6.98
N VAL A 126 5.16 -3.29 -6.77
CA VAL A 126 6.13 -2.98 -7.81
C VAL A 126 7.14 -4.13 -7.83
N PHE A 127 7.33 -4.73 -8.99
CA PHE A 127 8.20 -5.89 -9.16
C PHE A 127 9.48 -5.53 -9.93
N ASP A 128 10.56 -6.16 -9.54
CA ASP A 128 11.84 -6.02 -10.26
C ASP A 128 11.89 -6.98 -11.46
N ARG A 129 13.05 -6.99 -12.16
CA ARG A 129 13.24 -7.84 -13.35
C ARG A 129 13.12 -9.33 -13.07
N ASN A 130 13.33 -9.75 -11.82
CA ASN A 130 13.27 -11.16 -11.42
C ASN A 130 11.86 -11.57 -10.96
N GLY A 131 10.90 -10.65 -11.03
CA GLY A 131 9.55 -10.89 -10.54
C GLY A 131 9.45 -10.81 -9.03
N GLU A 132 10.49 -10.35 -8.35
CA GLU A 132 10.49 -10.16 -6.89
C GLU A 132 9.87 -8.82 -6.53
N LEU A 133 9.22 -8.76 -5.39
CA LEU A 133 8.63 -7.52 -4.91
C LEU A 133 9.72 -6.53 -4.49
N ALA A 134 9.79 -5.40 -5.19
CA ALA A 134 10.74 -4.34 -4.91
C ALA A 134 10.17 -3.25 -4.01
N ALA A 135 8.87 -2.97 -4.15
CA ALA A 135 8.23 -1.87 -3.43
C ALA A 135 6.71 -2.03 -3.46
N ALA A 136 6.03 -1.19 -2.70
CA ALA A 136 4.60 -0.98 -2.83
C ALA A 136 4.35 0.51 -3.03
N ILE A 137 3.39 0.85 -3.88
CA ILE A 137 2.95 2.22 -4.11
C ILE A 137 1.53 2.34 -3.58
N ALA A 138 1.25 3.42 -2.86
CA ALA A 138 0.01 3.54 -2.10
C ALA A 138 -0.54 4.96 -2.09
N PHE A 139 -1.85 5.08 -1.86
CA PHE A 139 -2.50 6.35 -1.56
C PHE A 139 -3.59 6.14 -0.50
N THR A 140 -3.98 7.24 0.15
CA THR A 140 -5.13 7.29 1.05
C THR A 140 -6.14 8.29 0.52
N SER A 141 -7.42 8.05 0.78
CA SER A 141 -8.51 8.86 0.27
C SER A 141 -9.66 8.86 1.26
N MET A 142 -10.49 9.90 1.23
CA MET A 142 -11.75 9.88 1.96
C MET A 142 -12.72 8.92 1.29
N LYS A 143 -13.48 8.20 2.11
CA LYS A 143 -14.55 7.35 1.63
C LYS A 143 -15.77 8.25 1.36
N ASP A 144 -16.05 8.50 0.08
CA ASP A 144 -17.14 9.36 -0.35
C ASP A 144 -18.35 8.60 -0.89
N GLY A 145 -18.27 7.26 -0.86
CA GLY A 145 -19.35 6.41 -1.38
C GLY A 145 -19.33 6.21 -2.89
N ASP A 146 -18.42 6.88 -3.60
CA ASP A 146 -18.25 6.71 -5.05
C ASP A 146 -17.31 5.53 -5.32
N THR A 147 -17.87 4.33 -5.37
CA THR A 147 -17.12 3.10 -5.57
C THR A 147 -16.48 3.02 -6.95
N GLU A 148 -17.13 3.60 -7.97
CA GLU A 148 -16.59 3.64 -9.32
C GLU A 148 -15.35 4.52 -9.39
N LYS A 149 -15.38 5.68 -8.77
CA LYS A 149 -14.22 6.58 -8.69
C LYS A 149 -13.05 5.94 -7.96
N MET A 150 -13.33 5.23 -6.86
CA MET A 150 -12.28 4.49 -6.13
C MET A 150 -11.68 3.39 -6.99
N PHE A 151 -12.51 2.67 -7.73
CA PHE A 151 -12.04 1.64 -8.65
C PHE A 151 -11.14 2.23 -9.74
N GLN A 152 -11.51 3.39 -10.31
CA GLN A 152 -10.69 4.09 -11.30
C GLN A 152 -9.33 4.49 -10.73
N ARG A 153 -9.31 4.99 -9.49
CA ARG A 153 -8.06 5.36 -8.81
C ARG A 153 -7.16 4.15 -8.59
N ILE A 154 -7.74 2.99 -8.26
CA ILE A 154 -6.99 1.74 -8.11
C ILE A 154 -6.40 1.31 -9.46
N CYS A 155 -7.17 1.42 -10.54
CA CYS A 155 -6.67 1.13 -11.88
C CYS A 155 -5.49 2.05 -12.24
N GLN A 156 -5.57 3.33 -11.92
CA GLN A 156 -4.50 4.29 -12.15
C GLN A 156 -3.27 3.97 -11.28
N LEU A 157 -3.50 3.51 -10.06
CA LEU A 157 -2.42 3.08 -9.17
C LEU A 157 -1.70 1.86 -9.76
N LYS A 158 -2.44 0.88 -10.27
CA LYS A 158 -1.88 -0.31 -10.94
C LYS A 158 -1.05 0.08 -12.16
N GLU A 159 -1.52 1.01 -12.97
CA GLU A 159 -0.77 1.53 -14.13
C GLU A 159 0.54 2.18 -13.70
N CYS A 160 0.50 2.97 -12.64
CA CYS A 160 1.69 3.62 -12.08
C CYS A 160 2.70 2.56 -11.58
N ALA A 161 2.23 1.57 -10.84
CA ALA A 161 3.07 0.48 -10.35
C ALA A 161 3.72 -0.29 -11.50
N LYS A 162 2.97 -0.54 -12.58
CA LYS A 162 3.48 -1.20 -13.79
C LYS A 162 4.57 -0.37 -14.46
N GLU A 163 4.35 0.93 -14.60
CA GLU A 163 5.32 1.85 -15.19
C GLU A 163 6.64 1.85 -14.41
N ILE A 164 6.55 1.90 -13.08
CA ILE A 164 7.73 1.85 -12.22
C ILE A 164 8.45 0.50 -12.36
N SER A 165 7.68 -0.61 -12.35
CA SER A 165 8.23 -1.96 -12.52
C SER A 165 9.01 -2.08 -13.83
N GLU A 166 8.49 -1.54 -14.91
CA GLU A 166 9.15 -1.55 -16.22
C GLU A 166 10.41 -0.69 -16.22
N ALA A 167 10.39 0.44 -15.51
CA ALA A 167 11.53 1.36 -15.45
C ALA A 167 12.73 0.82 -14.65
N ILE A 168 12.50 -0.09 -13.70
CA ILE A 168 13.58 -0.65 -12.87
C ILE A 168 14.10 -2.01 -13.37
N ARG A 169 13.60 -2.49 -14.48
CA ARG A 169 14.08 -3.73 -15.13
C ARG A 169 15.48 -3.61 -15.72
#